data_58149aa21a0dba6ad051048f57982daf
#
_entry.id   58149aa21a0dba6ad051048f57982daf
#
_cell.length_a   1.000
_cell.length_b   1.000
_cell.length_c   1.000
_cell.angle_alpha   90.00
_cell.angle_beta   90.00
_cell.angle_gamma   90.00
#
_symmetry.space_group_name_H-M   'P 1'
#
loop_
_entity.id
_entity.type
_entity.pdbx_description
1 polymer ?
#
loop_
_entity_poly.entity_id
_entity_poly.type
_entity_poly.pdbx_seq_one_letter_code
_entity_poly.pdbx_strand_id
1 'polypeptide(L)'
;PNSKDFVNGLKKVSLSACFSLKEDETASLSTIAAAAPHYLESWGDVVITKGTYSLTQPTIRPLFATKQFQEVLLSLNGIPGTYYNYLKATSASIISGSTWNQVLHDGIFVGAIQTTAGGTADYNGAASALAQSKASPNLELVLYTKTGLGDGQQANNPWLQEFPDPITR
;
A
#
# COMPACT_ATOMS: atom_id res chain seq x y z
N PRO A 1 -15.74 -2.94 -10.85
CA PRO A 1 -15.06 -4.01 -10.16
C PRO A 1 -16.05 -4.96 -9.51
N ASN A 2 -15.65 -6.20 -9.43
CA ASN A 2 -16.50 -7.37 -9.21
C ASN A 2 -16.65 -7.68 -7.71
N SER A 3 -17.21 -6.77 -6.93
CA SER A 3 -17.35 -6.91 -5.48
C SER A 3 -18.12 -8.19 -5.08
N LYS A 4 -19.10 -8.60 -5.89
CA LYS A 4 -19.87 -9.84 -5.64
C LYS A 4 -19.00 -11.09 -5.74
N ASP A 5 -18.12 -11.17 -6.73
CA ASP A 5 -17.23 -12.32 -6.90
C ASP A 5 -16.17 -12.36 -5.81
N PHE A 6 -15.64 -11.21 -5.39
CA PHE A 6 -14.74 -11.12 -4.24
C PHE A 6 -15.40 -11.64 -2.96
N VAL A 7 -16.60 -11.14 -2.64
CA VAL A 7 -17.36 -11.59 -1.45
C VAL A 7 -17.66 -13.08 -1.51
N ASN A 8 -18.09 -13.58 -2.68
CA ASN A 8 -18.36 -15.00 -2.86
C ASN A 8 -17.10 -15.85 -2.76
N GLY A 9 -15.95 -15.33 -3.21
CA GLY A 9 -14.65 -15.97 -3.05
C GLY A 9 -14.24 -16.03 -1.58
N LEU A 10 -14.34 -14.89 -0.87
CA LEU A 10 -13.98 -14.79 0.54
C LEU A 10 -14.79 -15.75 1.42
N LYS A 11 -16.09 -15.92 1.16
CA LYS A 11 -16.95 -16.87 1.86
C LYS A 11 -16.58 -18.35 1.68
N LYS A 12 -15.78 -18.68 0.66
CA LYS A 12 -15.31 -20.05 0.40
C LYS A 12 -14.01 -20.38 1.13
N VAL A 13 -13.34 -19.37 1.69
CA VAL A 13 -12.08 -19.53 2.41
C VAL A 13 -12.39 -19.97 3.83
N SER A 14 -11.75 -21.04 4.29
CA SER A 14 -11.97 -21.61 5.63
C SER A 14 -11.52 -20.69 6.76
N LEU A 15 -10.48 -19.89 6.53
CA LEU A 15 -9.96 -18.90 7.47
C LEU A 15 -9.50 -17.67 6.69
N SER A 16 -10.06 -16.53 7.03
CA SER A 16 -9.64 -15.22 6.49
C SER A 16 -9.32 -14.27 7.63
N ALA A 17 -8.24 -13.50 7.49
CA ALA A 17 -7.86 -12.47 8.44
C ALA A 17 -7.67 -11.14 7.70
N CYS A 18 -8.34 -10.10 8.17
CA CYS A 18 -8.20 -8.74 7.67
C CYS A 18 -7.47 -7.89 8.71
N PHE A 19 -6.40 -7.20 8.27
CA PHE A 19 -5.68 -6.23 9.08
C PHE A 19 -6.13 -4.83 8.68
N SER A 20 -6.83 -4.16 9.57
CA SER A 20 -7.41 -2.85 9.28
C SER A 20 -7.35 -1.93 10.50
N LEU A 21 -7.33 -0.61 10.24
CA LEU A 21 -7.42 0.42 11.29
C LEU A 21 -8.81 0.51 11.90
N LYS A 22 -9.80 0.04 11.19
CA LYS A 22 -11.22 0.03 11.58
C LYS A 22 -11.90 -1.17 10.95
N GLU A 23 -13.02 -1.57 11.51
CA GLU A 23 -13.88 -2.59 10.92
C GLU A 23 -14.58 -2.01 9.69
N ASP A 24 -13.99 -2.23 8.54
CA ASP A 24 -14.56 -1.89 7.24
C ASP A 24 -15.37 -3.06 6.65
N GLU A 25 -15.89 -2.86 5.42
CA GLU A 25 -16.72 -3.86 4.74
C GLU A 25 -16.00 -5.20 4.52
N THR A 26 -14.68 -5.17 4.34
CA THR A 26 -13.87 -6.39 4.16
C THR A 26 -13.59 -7.06 5.51
N ALA A 27 -13.24 -6.27 6.52
CA ALA A 27 -13.01 -6.77 7.87
C ALA A 27 -14.25 -7.43 8.46
N SER A 28 -15.43 -6.83 8.26
CA SER A 28 -16.72 -7.38 8.73
C SER A 28 -17.11 -8.72 8.08
N LEU A 29 -16.55 -9.03 6.90
CA LEU A 29 -16.77 -10.29 6.20
C LEU A 29 -15.69 -11.34 6.49
N SER A 30 -14.62 -10.96 7.16
CA SER A 30 -13.49 -11.84 7.46
C SER A 30 -13.73 -12.65 8.74
N THR A 31 -13.11 -13.82 8.83
CA THR A 31 -13.19 -14.67 10.04
C THR A 31 -12.53 -13.99 11.24
N ILE A 32 -11.46 -13.24 11.00
CA ILE A 32 -10.72 -12.49 12.00
C ILE A 32 -10.53 -11.06 11.49
N ALA A 33 -11.00 -10.09 12.27
CA ALA A 33 -10.66 -8.68 12.11
C ALA A 33 -9.53 -8.34 13.11
N ALA A 34 -8.31 -8.12 12.61
CA ALA A 34 -7.15 -7.81 13.43
C ALA A 34 -6.85 -6.32 13.36
N ALA A 35 -6.75 -5.68 14.53
CA ALA A 35 -6.43 -4.26 14.61
C ALA A 35 -4.98 -4.01 14.19
N ALA A 36 -4.81 -3.24 13.11
CA ALA A 36 -3.51 -2.79 12.63
C ALA A 36 -3.13 -1.44 13.27
N PRO A 37 -1.84 -1.17 13.53
CA PRO A 37 -1.40 0.14 13.96
C PRO A 37 -1.47 1.15 12.81
N HIS A 38 -1.59 2.42 13.18
CA HIS A 38 -1.48 3.51 12.22
C HIS A 38 -0.04 3.63 11.70
N TYR A 39 0.16 4.18 10.50
CA TYR A 39 1.50 4.35 9.94
C TYR A 39 2.42 5.23 10.80
N LEU A 40 1.85 6.17 11.57
CA LEU A 40 2.60 6.98 12.54
C LEU A 40 3.09 6.18 13.76
N GLU A 41 2.58 4.97 13.97
CA GLU A 41 2.92 4.05 15.06
C GLU A 41 3.85 2.92 14.59
N SER A 42 4.17 2.89 13.30
CA SER A 42 4.74 1.71 12.63
C SER A 42 6.09 1.99 12.00
N TRP A 43 6.95 0.99 12.02
CA TRP A 43 8.15 0.94 11.19
C TRP A 43 7.80 0.49 9.78
N GLY A 44 8.49 1.05 8.80
CA GLY A 44 8.31 0.66 7.42
C GLY A 44 9.48 1.05 6.53
N ASP A 45 9.45 0.55 5.32
CA ASP A 45 10.38 0.91 4.26
C ASP A 45 9.65 0.93 2.92
N VAL A 46 10.22 1.66 1.97
CA VAL A 46 9.69 1.73 0.63
C VAL A 46 10.79 2.01 -0.38
N VAL A 47 10.73 1.34 -1.52
CA VAL A 47 11.52 1.65 -2.71
C VAL A 47 10.60 2.39 -3.67
N ILE A 48 10.61 3.73 -3.62
CA ILE A 48 9.74 4.58 -4.44
C ILE A 48 10.14 4.50 -5.91
N THR A 49 11.44 4.59 -6.14
CA THR A 49 12.04 4.44 -7.46
C THR A 49 13.28 3.55 -7.36
N LYS A 50 13.68 2.96 -8.47
CA LYS A 50 14.89 2.14 -8.51
C LYS A 50 16.09 2.93 -7.99
N GLY A 51 16.79 2.37 -7.01
CA GLY A 51 17.93 3.00 -6.33
C GLY A 51 17.59 3.95 -5.18
N THR A 52 16.31 4.24 -4.94
CA THR A 52 15.89 5.11 -3.83
C THR A 52 15.16 4.26 -2.78
N TYR A 53 15.75 4.16 -1.59
CA TYR A 53 15.22 3.44 -0.45
C TYR A 53 14.90 4.41 0.67
N SER A 54 13.69 4.42 1.17
CA SER A 54 13.23 5.29 2.25
C SER A 54 12.76 4.50 3.44
N LEU A 55 12.98 5.05 4.64
CA LEU A 55 12.56 4.47 5.90
C LEU A 55 11.41 5.29 6.51
N THR A 56 10.44 4.59 7.05
CA THR A 56 9.37 5.17 7.88
C THR A 56 9.62 4.81 9.32
N GLN A 57 9.69 5.83 10.19
CA GLN A 57 9.84 5.67 11.64
C GLN A 57 8.51 5.96 12.32
N PRO A 58 8.18 5.22 13.41
CA PRO A 58 7.05 5.60 14.24
C PRO A 58 7.29 6.96 14.89
N THR A 59 6.34 7.87 14.73
CA THR A 59 6.36 9.21 15.33
C THR A 59 5.72 9.22 16.69
N ILE A 60 4.78 8.31 16.94
CA ILE A 60 4.07 8.14 18.20
C ILE A 60 4.15 6.68 18.66
N ARG A 61 3.92 6.47 19.93
CA ARG A 61 3.76 5.11 20.48
C ARG A 61 2.43 4.53 20.04
N PRO A 62 2.30 3.20 19.89
CA PRO A 62 1.02 2.57 19.66
C PRO A 62 0.00 2.99 20.72
N LEU A 63 -1.16 3.47 20.27
CA LEU A 63 -2.26 3.89 21.14
C LEU A 63 -3.05 2.71 21.70
N PHE A 64 -3.01 1.57 21.00
CA PHE A 64 -3.72 0.35 21.33
C PHE A 64 -2.81 -0.86 21.23
N ALA A 65 -3.24 -2.00 21.76
CA ALA A 65 -2.54 -3.28 21.67
C ALA A 65 -2.65 -3.86 20.25
N THR A 66 -2.02 -3.20 19.29
CA THR A 66 -1.99 -3.59 17.88
C THR A 66 -0.67 -4.27 17.51
N LYS A 67 -0.67 -5.01 16.41
CA LYS A 67 0.55 -5.57 15.81
C LYS A 67 0.59 -5.27 14.32
N GLN A 68 1.76 -4.90 13.82
CA GLN A 68 1.97 -4.77 12.39
C GLN A 68 1.78 -6.12 11.69
N PHE A 69 1.22 -6.09 10.49
CA PHE A 69 1.07 -7.30 9.68
C PHE A 69 2.40 -8.04 9.47
N GLN A 70 3.48 -7.31 9.26
CA GLN A 70 4.83 -7.85 9.12
C GLN A 70 5.27 -8.61 10.38
N GLU A 71 4.96 -8.13 11.58
CA GLU A 71 5.28 -8.83 12.84
C GLU A 71 4.49 -10.13 13.00
N VAL A 72 3.25 -10.13 12.53
CA VAL A 72 2.44 -11.36 12.50
C VAL A 72 3.05 -12.38 11.55
N LEU A 73 3.49 -11.95 10.35
CA LEU A 73 4.16 -12.84 9.40
C LEU A 73 5.47 -13.39 9.95
N LEU A 74 6.28 -12.57 10.62
CA LEU A 74 7.50 -13.03 11.29
C LEU A 74 7.18 -14.12 12.33
N SER A 75 6.17 -13.87 13.16
CA SER A 75 5.74 -14.83 14.19
C SER A 75 5.24 -16.15 13.57
N LEU A 76 4.47 -16.10 12.49
CA LEU A 76 4.00 -17.30 11.79
C LEU A 76 5.14 -18.11 11.14
N ASN A 77 6.21 -17.42 10.73
CA ASN A 77 7.41 -18.07 10.21
C ASN A 77 8.41 -18.51 11.30
N GLY A 78 8.08 -18.34 12.58
CA GLY A 78 8.97 -18.70 13.68
C GLY A 78 10.23 -17.81 13.81
N ILE A 79 10.21 -16.61 13.20
CA ILE A 79 11.31 -15.64 13.27
C ILE A 79 11.11 -14.78 14.51
N PRO A 80 12.00 -14.88 15.53
CA PRO A 80 11.85 -14.09 16.74
C PRO A 80 12.26 -12.64 16.53
N GLY A 81 11.67 -11.75 17.33
CA GLY A 81 12.04 -10.33 17.36
C GLY A 81 10.95 -9.41 16.80
N THR A 82 11.30 -8.14 16.72
CA THR A 82 10.43 -7.08 16.20
C THR A 82 10.67 -6.84 14.72
N TYR A 83 9.68 -6.26 14.05
CA TYR A 83 9.86 -5.83 12.66
C TYR A 83 11.00 -4.82 12.50
N TYR A 84 11.24 -3.96 13.49
CA TYR A 84 12.41 -3.07 13.51
C TYR A 84 13.74 -3.83 13.35
N ASN A 85 13.94 -4.90 14.13
CA ASN A 85 15.17 -5.67 14.05
C ASN A 85 15.32 -6.38 12.69
N TYR A 86 14.23 -6.91 12.18
CA TYR A 86 14.19 -7.52 10.87
C TYR A 86 14.53 -6.51 9.77
N LEU A 87 13.88 -5.34 9.79
CA LEU A 87 14.10 -4.25 8.84
C LEU A 87 15.55 -3.78 8.86
N LYS A 88 16.11 -3.57 10.05
CA LYS A 88 17.52 -3.17 10.21
C LYS A 88 18.48 -4.21 9.65
N ALA A 89 18.22 -5.49 9.85
CA ALA A 89 19.07 -6.57 9.34
C ALA A 89 18.97 -6.69 7.80
N THR A 90 17.78 -6.64 7.25
CA THR A 90 17.55 -6.80 5.80
C THR A 90 17.99 -5.58 5.00
N SER A 91 17.84 -4.38 5.54
CA SER A 91 18.27 -3.15 4.87
C SER A 91 19.80 -3.03 4.74
N ALA A 92 20.56 -3.74 5.56
CA ALA A 92 22.03 -3.68 5.54
C ALA A 92 22.64 -4.00 4.16
N SER A 93 22.00 -4.88 3.38
CA SER A 93 22.42 -5.19 2.02
C SER A 93 22.06 -4.10 1.00
N ILE A 94 21.08 -3.26 1.32
CA ILE A 94 20.59 -2.19 0.44
C ILE A 94 21.39 -0.91 0.63
N ILE A 95 21.66 -0.55 1.89
CA ILE A 95 22.31 0.72 2.29
C ILE A 95 23.85 0.65 2.27
N SER A 96 24.41 -0.06 1.30
CA SER A 96 25.86 -0.23 1.19
C SER A 96 26.60 1.11 1.18
N GLY A 97 27.66 1.24 2.01
CA GLY A 97 28.42 2.48 2.15
C GLY A 97 27.84 3.51 3.10
N SER A 98 26.66 3.27 3.67
CA SER A 98 26.03 4.10 4.72
C SER A 98 25.77 3.30 5.98
N THR A 99 25.56 4.00 7.11
CA THR A 99 25.15 3.37 8.34
C THR A 99 23.63 3.44 8.50
N TRP A 100 23.06 2.48 9.25
CA TRP A 100 21.64 2.51 9.60
C TRP A 100 21.21 3.86 10.19
N ASN A 101 22.00 4.38 11.14
CA ASN A 101 21.67 5.64 11.82
C ASN A 101 21.69 6.83 10.87
N GLN A 102 22.60 6.84 9.88
CA GLN A 102 22.65 7.89 8.88
C GLN A 102 21.40 7.86 7.99
N VAL A 103 21.04 6.68 7.47
CA VAL A 103 19.85 6.53 6.62
C VAL A 103 18.57 6.83 7.41
N LEU A 104 18.54 6.48 8.70
CA LEU A 104 17.43 6.80 9.59
C LEU A 104 17.30 8.31 9.83
N HIS A 105 18.41 9.01 10.02
CA HIS A 105 18.45 10.47 10.17
C HIS A 105 17.99 11.19 8.90
N ASP A 106 18.48 10.73 7.75
CA ASP A 106 18.19 11.36 6.45
C ASP A 106 16.81 10.94 5.91
N GLY A 107 16.25 9.83 6.42
CA GLY A 107 14.97 9.26 5.99
C GLY A 107 15.02 8.59 4.60
N ILE A 108 16.14 8.73 3.90
CA ILE A 108 16.32 8.27 2.52
C ILE A 108 17.76 7.81 2.28
N PHE A 109 17.91 6.79 1.45
CA PHE A 109 19.18 6.35 0.89
C PHE A 109 19.07 6.31 -0.62
N VAL A 110 20.05 6.90 -1.32
CA VAL A 110 20.14 6.86 -2.78
C VAL A 110 21.37 6.04 -3.15
N GLY A 111 21.15 4.86 -3.67
CA GLY A 111 22.17 3.93 -4.12
C GLY A 111 22.42 4.00 -5.61
N ALA A 112 23.39 3.22 -6.08
CA ALA A 112 23.67 3.09 -7.51
C ALA A 112 22.47 2.49 -8.26
N ILE A 113 22.01 3.16 -9.30
CA ILE A 113 20.95 2.67 -10.16
C ILE A 113 21.56 1.72 -11.18
N GLN A 114 21.24 0.43 -11.05
CA GLN A 114 21.48 -0.55 -12.09
C GLN A 114 20.43 -0.36 -13.20
N THR A 115 20.81 0.29 -14.28
CA THR A 115 19.93 0.41 -15.45
C THR A 115 19.92 -0.90 -16.22
N THR A 116 18.78 -1.56 -16.28
CA THR A 116 18.54 -2.62 -17.24
C THR A 116 17.96 -2.01 -18.51
N ALA A 117 18.46 -2.35 -19.65
CA ALA A 117 17.86 -1.92 -20.92
C ALA A 117 16.37 -2.27 -20.90
N GLY A 118 15.53 -1.31 -21.18
CA GLY A 118 14.09 -1.54 -21.30
C GLY A 118 13.82 -2.49 -22.48
N GLY A 119 12.79 -3.32 -22.36
CA GLY A 119 12.31 -4.09 -23.51
C GLY A 119 11.83 -3.17 -24.62
N THR A 120 11.79 -3.67 -25.84
CA THR A 120 11.22 -2.94 -26.97
C THR A 120 9.72 -2.74 -26.74
N ALA A 121 9.26 -1.50 -26.73
CA ALA A 121 7.84 -1.22 -26.61
C ALA A 121 7.09 -1.61 -27.89
N ASP A 122 5.99 -2.33 -27.75
CA ASP A 122 5.09 -2.65 -28.88
C ASP A 122 4.11 -1.51 -29.13
N TYR A 123 4.58 -0.49 -29.85
CA TYR A 123 3.75 0.66 -30.23
C TYR A 123 2.63 0.28 -31.22
N ASN A 124 2.85 -0.75 -32.07
CA ASN A 124 1.85 -1.20 -33.04
C ASN A 124 0.71 -1.93 -32.35
N GLY A 125 1.01 -2.78 -31.37
CA GLY A 125 -0.01 -3.43 -30.54
C GLY A 125 -0.83 -2.43 -29.74
N ALA A 126 -0.20 -1.43 -29.14
CA ALA A 126 -0.87 -0.35 -28.43
C ALA A 126 -1.79 0.48 -29.36
N ALA A 127 -1.30 0.87 -30.55
CA ALA A 127 -2.09 1.60 -31.52
C ALA A 127 -3.30 0.78 -32.02
N SER A 128 -3.11 -0.51 -32.25
CA SER A 128 -4.18 -1.43 -32.67
C SER A 128 -5.25 -1.59 -31.57
N ALA A 129 -4.83 -1.68 -30.30
CA ALA A 129 -5.75 -1.75 -29.17
C ALA A 129 -6.57 -0.46 -29.01
N LEU A 130 -5.93 0.70 -29.20
CA LEU A 130 -6.61 2.01 -29.20
C LEU A 130 -7.61 2.13 -30.36
N ALA A 131 -7.25 1.69 -31.55
CA ALA A 131 -8.14 1.72 -32.72
C ALA A 131 -9.36 0.81 -32.57
N GLN A 132 -9.28 -0.24 -31.76
CA GLN A 132 -10.40 -1.13 -31.45
C GLN A 132 -11.32 -0.59 -30.33
N SER A 133 -10.87 0.42 -29.59
CA SER A 133 -11.70 1.07 -28.58
C SER A 133 -12.85 1.82 -29.26
N LYS A 134 -14.07 1.39 -28.99
CA LYS A 134 -15.27 2.03 -29.53
C LYS A 134 -15.82 3.00 -28.49
N ALA A 135 -15.96 4.26 -28.89
CA ALA A 135 -16.70 5.22 -28.07
C ALA A 135 -18.18 4.81 -27.97
N SER A 136 -18.80 5.07 -26.83
CA SER A 136 -20.24 4.88 -26.68
C SER A 136 -20.97 5.85 -27.60
N PRO A 137 -21.99 5.41 -28.37
CA PRO A 137 -22.69 6.29 -29.31
C PRO A 137 -23.56 7.36 -28.63
N ASN A 138 -23.91 7.19 -27.35
CA ASN A 138 -24.87 8.07 -26.65
C ASN A 138 -24.26 8.80 -25.45
N LEU A 139 -23.67 8.05 -24.49
CA LEU A 139 -23.10 8.60 -23.26
C LEU A 139 -21.82 7.87 -22.94
N GLU A 140 -20.80 8.64 -22.57
CA GLU A 140 -19.54 8.10 -22.05
C GLU A 140 -19.45 8.37 -20.55
N LEU A 141 -19.26 7.30 -19.76
CA LEU A 141 -19.07 7.39 -18.32
C LEU A 141 -17.58 7.38 -18.00
N VAL A 142 -17.07 8.51 -17.54
CA VAL A 142 -15.70 8.62 -17.04
C VAL A 142 -15.70 8.55 -15.51
N LEU A 143 -14.99 7.57 -14.95
CA LEU A 143 -14.81 7.43 -13.51
C LEU A 143 -13.42 7.94 -13.13
N TYR A 144 -13.37 8.83 -12.15
CA TYR A 144 -12.12 9.34 -11.60
C TYR A 144 -12.20 9.40 -10.07
N THR A 145 -11.06 9.40 -9.42
CA THR A 145 -10.97 9.51 -7.97
C THR A 145 -10.97 10.98 -7.55
N LYS A 146 -11.82 11.32 -6.57
CA LYS A 146 -11.82 12.66 -5.98
C LYS A 146 -10.52 12.86 -5.18
N THR A 147 -9.89 14.03 -5.30
CA THR A 147 -8.62 14.33 -4.64
C THR A 147 -8.68 14.12 -3.13
N GLY A 148 -9.79 14.52 -2.47
CA GLY A 148 -9.95 14.39 -1.02
C GLY A 148 -10.20 12.96 -0.53
N LEU A 149 -10.78 12.10 -1.37
CA LEU A 149 -11.16 10.73 -1.00
C LEU A 149 -10.25 9.65 -1.62
N GLY A 150 -9.45 10.02 -2.61
CA GLY A 150 -8.55 9.12 -3.31
C GLY A 150 -9.27 7.88 -3.85
N ASP A 151 -8.75 6.71 -3.53
CA ASP A 151 -9.28 5.41 -3.93
C ASP A 151 -10.48 4.92 -3.09
N GLY A 152 -10.95 5.73 -2.15
CA GLY A 152 -12.06 5.41 -1.27
C GLY A 152 -11.68 4.88 0.12
N GLN A 153 -10.40 4.72 0.43
CA GLN A 153 -9.97 4.31 1.79
C GLN A 153 -10.47 5.27 2.87
N GLN A 154 -10.65 6.54 2.52
CA GLN A 154 -11.17 7.59 3.40
C GLN A 154 -12.66 7.89 3.17
N ALA A 155 -13.40 7.03 2.44
CA ALA A 155 -14.80 7.28 2.07
C ALA A 155 -15.72 7.44 3.29
N ASN A 156 -15.41 6.81 4.42
CA ASN A 156 -16.18 6.90 5.66
C ASN A 156 -15.81 8.12 6.52
N ASN A 157 -14.96 9.02 6.04
CA ASN A 157 -14.62 10.25 6.73
C ASN A 157 -15.59 11.37 6.31
N PRO A 158 -16.52 11.82 7.18
CA PRO A 158 -17.53 12.81 6.81
C PRO A 158 -16.92 14.18 6.44
N TRP A 159 -15.83 14.57 7.07
CA TRP A 159 -15.13 15.82 6.76
C TRP A 159 -14.57 15.83 5.32
N LEU A 160 -14.02 14.69 4.87
CA LEU A 160 -13.52 14.58 3.51
C LEU A 160 -14.65 14.48 2.46
N GLN A 161 -15.83 14.00 2.86
CA GLN A 161 -17.01 13.99 1.99
C GLN A 161 -17.51 15.40 1.70
N GLU A 162 -17.42 16.29 2.67
CA GLU A 162 -17.85 17.70 2.56
C GLU A 162 -16.72 18.59 2.03
N PHE A 163 -15.49 18.09 1.94
CA PHE A 163 -14.36 18.86 1.47
C PHE A 163 -14.54 19.23 -0.01
N PRO A 164 -14.45 20.51 -0.37
CA PRO A 164 -14.65 20.95 -1.75
C PRO A 164 -13.54 20.40 -2.64
N ASP A 165 -13.92 19.98 -3.84
CA ASP A 165 -12.96 19.62 -4.87
C ASP A 165 -12.29 20.89 -5.41
N PRO A 166 -10.97 20.88 -5.71
CA PRO A 166 -10.29 22.07 -6.25
C PRO A 166 -10.86 22.62 -7.54
N ILE A 167 -11.55 21.81 -8.32
CA ILE A 167 -12.08 22.17 -9.64
C ILE A 167 -13.60 22.28 -9.61
N THR A 168 -14.28 21.34 -8.96
CA THR A 168 -15.72 21.30 -8.85
C THR A 168 -16.16 21.58 -7.43
N ARG A 169 -16.96 22.62 -7.25
CA ARG A 169 -17.53 23.00 -5.95
C ARG A 169 -18.73 22.13 -5.60
#